data_9dded37bac245992617bc0391dc621e3
#
_entry.id   9dded37bac245992617bc0391dc621e3
#
_cell.length_a   1.000
_cell.length_b   1.000
_cell.length_c   1.000
_cell.angle_alpha   90.00
_cell.angle_beta   90.00
_cell.angle_gamma   90.00
#
_symmetry.space_group_name_H-M   'P 1'
#
loop_
_entity.id
_entity.type
_entity.pdbx_description
1 polymer ?
#
loop_
_entity_poly.entity_id
_entity_poly.type
_entity_poly.pdbx_seq_one_letter_code
_entity_poly.pdbx_strand_id
1 'polypeptide(L)'
;MDDTRFPWLVLVPRVNGVSEWLELDGGQQRLLLAEINQAGQLIRAQPGVEKLNIGALGNIVRQLHVHLTGRHEGDPAWPGPVWGHGAAVRHGPAALAAQIDAWRRRLR
;
A
#
# COMPACT_ATOMS: atom_id res chain seq x y z
N MET A 1 0.84 1.22 -6.24
CA MET A 1 0.60 -0.08 -6.92
C MET A 1 -0.19 0.14 -8.19
N ASP A 2 0.23 -0.49 -9.28
CA ASP A 2 -0.42 -0.32 -10.59
C ASP A 2 -1.62 -1.27 -10.72
N ASP A 3 -2.68 -0.96 -10.00
CA ASP A 3 -3.93 -1.72 -10.05
C ASP A 3 -5.09 -0.74 -9.83
N THR A 4 -5.95 -0.59 -10.85
CA THR A 4 -7.07 0.36 -10.80
C THR A 4 -8.22 -0.09 -9.91
N ARG A 5 -8.23 -1.36 -9.52
CA ARG A 5 -9.34 -1.93 -8.73
C ARG A 5 -9.41 -1.41 -7.29
N PHE A 6 -8.25 -0.96 -6.75
CA PHE A 6 -8.14 -0.53 -5.36
C PHE A 6 -7.21 0.67 -5.22
N PRO A 7 -7.48 1.64 -4.32
CA PRO A 7 -6.46 2.56 -3.82
C PRO A 7 -5.39 1.74 -3.09
N TRP A 8 -4.13 1.82 -3.53
CA TRP A 8 -3.10 0.90 -3.06
C TRP A 8 -1.72 1.58 -3.05
N LEU A 9 -1.14 1.69 -1.86
CA LEU A 9 0.23 2.16 -1.66
C LEU A 9 1.09 1.03 -1.10
N VAL A 10 2.36 1.06 -1.45
CA VAL A 10 3.37 0.14 -0.91
C VAL A 10 4.49 0.98 -0.30
N LEU A 11 4.76 0.77 0.98
CA LEU A 11 5.86 1.43 1.69
C LEU A 11 7.06 0.50 1.73
N VAL A 12 8.21 1.00 1.33
CA VAL A 12 9.47 0.24 1.35
C VAL A 12 10.47 0.99 2.22
N PRO A 13 10.78 0.49 3.43
CA PRO A 13 11.83 1.09 4.25
C PRO A 13 13.18 1.04 3.54
N ARG A 14 13.93 2.13 3.57
CA ARG A 14 15.27 2.20 2.95
C ARG A 14 16.32 1.57 3.85
N VAL A 15 16.14 0.30 4.17
CA VAL A 15 17.07 -0.49 4.98
C VAL A 15 17.41 -1.75 4.19
N ASN A 16 18.65 -1.83 3.70
CA ASN A 16 19.09 -2.93 2.86
C ASN A 16 19.12 -4.25 3.64
N GLY A 17 18.71 -5.33 2.99
CA GLY A 17 18.81 -6.67 3.55
C GLY A 17 17.78 -7.01 4.60
N VAL A 18 16.80 -6.15 4.85
CA VAL A 18 15.73 -6.38 5.81
C VAL A 18 14.53 -7.02 5.11
N SER A 19 14.11 -8.18 5.60
CA SER A 19 12.93 -8.90 5.10
C SER A 19 11.77 -8.91 6.10
N GLU A 20 12.07 -8.79 7.39
CA GLU A 20 11.08 -8.89 8.44
C GLU A 20 11.01 -7.59 9.27
N TRP A 21 9.82 -7.26 9.72
CA TRP A 21 9.59 -6.17 10.66
C TRP A 21 10.52 -6.25 11.88
N LEU A 22 10.71 -7.47 12.39
CA LEU A 22 11.52 -7.74 13.58
C LEU A 22 13.00 -7.38 13.41
N GLU A 23 13.49 -7.29 12.19
CA GLU A 23 14.89 -6.97 11.89
C GLU A 23 15.17 -5.46 11.94
N LEU A 24 14.13 -4.62 11.93
CA LEU A 24 14.27 -3.18 12.10
C LEU A 24 14.63 -2.85 13.56
N ASP A 25 15.48 -1.85 13.79
CA ASP A 25 15.68 -1.33 15.14
C ASP A 25 14.47 -0.53 15.62
N GLY A 26 14.46 -0.17 16.91
CA GLY A 26 13.32 0.53 17.51
C GLY A 26 12.99 1.88 16.87
N GLY A 27 14.00 2.63 16.46
CA GLY A 27 13.82 3.90 15.75
C GLY A 27 13.24 3.71 14.36
N GLN A 28 13.73 2.72 13.63
CA GLN A 28 13.22 2.38 12.30
C GLN A 28 11.77 1.89 12.37
N GLN A 29 11.42 1.10 13.37
CA GLN A 29 10.04 0.64 13.57
C GLN A 29 9.10 1.81 13.84
N ARG A 30 9.51 2.75 14.69
CA ARG A 30 8.70 3.96 14.99
C ARG A 30 8.52 4.83 13.76
N LEU A 31 9.56 5.01 12.96
CA LEU A 31 9.48 5.77 11.71
C LEU A 31 8.52 5.12 10.70
N LEU A 32 8.64 3.80 10.52
CA LEU A 32 7.75 3.07 9.63
C LEU A 32 6.30 3.15 10.11
N LEU A 33 6.05 3.05 11.41
CA LEU A 33 4.70 3.21 11.97
C LEU A 33 4.12 4.60 11.66
N ALA A 34 4.91 5.65 11.79
CA ALA A 34 4.48 7.02 11.45
C ALA A 34 4.13 7.14 9.96
N GLU A 35 4.92 6.53 9.09
CA GLU A 35 4.68 6.52 7.64
C GLU A 35 3.41 5.71 7.29
N ILE A 36 3.18 4.57 7.94
CA ILE A 36 1.96 3.78 7.79
C ILE A 36 0.74 4.62 8.19
N ASN A 37 0.82 5.33 9.30
CA ASN A 37 -0.28 6.18 9.76
C ASN A 37 -0.58 7.30 8.75
N GLN A 38 0.44 7.97 8.24
CA GLN A 38 0.28 9.01 7.25
C GLN A 38 -0.35 8.49 5.95
N ALA A 39 0.21 7.44 5.39
CA ALA A 39 -0.28 6.83 4.15
C ALA A 39 -1.68 6.24 4.33
N GLY A 40 -1.94 5.62 5.47
CA GLY A 40 -3.24 5.04 5.79
C GLY A 40 -4.36 6.09 5.86
N GLN A 41 -4.08 7.23 6.46
CA GLN A 41 -5.04 8.34 6.50
C GLN A 41 -5.36 8.85 5.09
N LEU A 42 -4.35 8.95 4.23
CA LEU A 42 -4.54 9.38 2.84
C LEU A 42 -5.41 8.41 2.05
N ILE A 43 -5.20 7.11 2.22
CA ILE A 43 -6.02 6.09 1.56
C ILE A 43 -7.46 6.14 2.08
N ARG A 44 -7.66 6.24 3.39
CA ARG A 44 -9.00 6.32 3.96
C ARG A 44 -9.77 7.55 3.52
N ALA A 45 -9.08 8.63 3.19
CA ALA A 45 -9.71 9.85 2.69
C ALA A 45 -10.16 9.74 1.22
N GLN A 46 -9.77 8.69 0.50
CA GLN A 46 -10.22 8.51 -0.88
C GLN A 46 -11.72 8.21 -0.94
N PRO A 47 -12.43 8.70 -1.99
CA PRO A 47 -13.86 8.46 -2.13
C PRO A 47 -14.21 6.96 -2.10
N GLY A 48 -15.22 6.61 -1.33
CA GLY A 48 -15.73 5.24 -1.25
C GLY A 48 -14.94 4.29 -0.36
N VAL A 49 -13.81 4.70 0.20
CA VAL A 49 -13.02 3.84 1.09
C VAL A 49 -13.66 3.79 2.49
N GLU A 50 -14.01 2.59 2.93
CA GLU A 50 -14.64 2.33 4.23
C GLU A 50 -13.70 1.62 5.21
N LYS A 51 -12.74 0.87 4.68
CA LYS A 51 -11.85 0.01 5.47
C LYS A 51 -10.43 0.09 4.92
N LEU A 52 -9.45 0.06 5.80
CA LEU A 52 -8.03 -0.01 5.44
C LEU A 52 -7.52 -1.42 5.73
N ASN A 53 -6.87 -2.04 4.76
CA ASN A 53 -6.11 -3.27 4.97
C ASN A 53 -4.62 -2.95 4.92
N ILE A 54 -3.88 -3.46 5.89
CA ILE A 54 -2.44 -3.29 6.02
C ILE A 54 -1.81 -4.68 6.11
N GLY A 55 -0.77 -4.94 5.33
CA GLY A 55 -0.12 -6.24 5.39
C GLY A 55 1.28 -6.23 4.79
N ALA A 56 2.13 -7.09 5.32
CA ALA A 56 3.46 -7.34 4.82
C ALA A 56 3.61 -8.85 4.60
N LEU A 57 3.71 -9.28 3.34
CA LEU A 57 3.83 -10.69 2.99
C LEU A 57 5.29 -11.10 2.78
N GLY A 58 5.90 -10.62 1.70
CA GLY A 58 7.32 -10.84 1.43
C GLY A 58 7.70 -12.29 1.09
N ASN A 59 6.73 -13.13 0.70
CA ASN A 59 7.00 -14.55 0.42
C ASN A 59 7.74 -14.78 -0.89
N ILE A 60 7.64 -13.85 -1.82
CA ILE A 60 8.33 -13.88 -3.13
C ILE A 60 9.40 -12.81 -3.16
N VAL A 61 9.04 -11.56 -2.99
CA VAL A 61 9.97 -10.43 -2.89
C VAL A 61 10.29 -10.22 -1.42
N ARG A 62 11.51 -10.54 -1.01
CA ARG A 62 11.89 -10.59 0.40
C ARG A 62 12.14 -9.23 1.04
N GLN A 63 12.58 -8.22 0.28
CA GLN A 63 12.74 -6.88 0.85
C GLN A 63 11.46 -6.47 1.56
N LEU A 64 11.57 -6.08 2.83
CA LEU A 64 10.42 -5.66 3.62
C LEU A 64 9.64 -4.55 2.89
N HIS A 65 8.37 -4.80 2.71
CA HIS A 65 7.45 -3.82 2.13
C HIS A 65 6.07 -4.00 2.75
N VAL A 66 5.39 -2.90 2.96
CA VAL A 66 4.08 -2.87 3.61
C VAL A 66 3.04 -2.36 2.63
N HIS A 67 2.02 -3.16 2.41
CA HIS A 67 0.87 -2.81 1.58
C HIS A 67 -0.19 -2.09 2.39
N LEU A 68 -0.74 -1.01 1.85
CA LEU A 68 -1.92 -0.34 2.39
C LEU A 68 -2.95 -0.24 1.27
N THR A 69 -4.13 -0.78 1.51
CA THR A 69 -5.17 -0.89 0.49
C THR A 69 -6.48 -0.35 1.02
N GLY A 70 -7.14 0.49 0.25
CA GLY A 70 -8.49 0.98 0.55
C GLY A 70 -9.53 -0.02 0.09
N ARG A 71 -10.49 -0.34 0.97
CA ARG A 71 -11.51 -1.36 0.75
C ARG A 71 -12.90 -0.80 0.99
N HIS A 72 -13.88 -1.44 0.38
CA HIS A 72 -15.29 -1.22 0.67
C HIS A 72 -16.08 -2.50 0.46
N GLU A 73 -17.24 -2.60 1.10
CA GLU A 73 -18.14 -3.71 0.87
C GLU A 73 -18.56 -3.76 -0.60
N GLY A 74 -18.46 -4.93 -1.21
CA GLY A 74 -18.76 -5.13 -2.62
C GLY A 74 -17.61 -4.83 -3.58
N ASP A 75 -16.41 -4.48 -3.11
CA ASP A 75 -15.25 -4.34 -4.01
C ASP A 75 -14.86 -5.70 -4.63
N PRO A 76 -14.01 -5.72 -5.68
CA PRO A 76 -13.75 -6.95 -6.45
C PRO A 76 -13.27 -8.15 -5.65
N ALA A 77 -12.66 -7.95 -4.48
CA ALA A 77 -12.14 -9.03 -3.62
C ALA A 77 -12.94 -9.23 -2.33
N TRP A 78 -13.84 -8.29 -2.00
CA TRP A 78 -14.55 -8.28 -0.71
C TRP A 78 -15.30 -9.60 -0.44
N PRO A 79 -15.25 -10.18 0.77
CA PRO A 79 -14.52 -9.70 1.97
C PRO A 79 -13.08 -10.22 2.07
N GLY A 80 -12.59 -10.90 1.07
CA GLY A 80 -11.25 -11.45 1.04
C GLY A 80 -10.16 -10.38 0.85
N PRO A 81 -8.89 -10.75 1.07
CA PRO A 81 -7.77 -9.84 0.83
C PRO A 81 -7.57 -9.58 -0.66
N VAL A 82 -6.85 -8.50 -0.99
CA VAL A 82 -6.56 -8.15 -2.38
C VAL A 82 -5.46 -9.03 -2.99
N TRP A 83 -4.54 -9.52 -2.16
CA TRP A 83 -3.38 -10.28 -2.63
C TRP A 83 -3.80 -11.60 -3.23
N GLY A 84 -3.38 -11.83 -4.48
CA GLY A 84 -3.72 -13.05 -5.22
C GLY A 84 -5.15 -13.10 -5.75
N HIS A 85 -5.91 -12.03 -5.64
CA HIS A 85 -7.27 -11.98 -6.14
C HIS A 85 -7.30 -11.53 -7.60
N GLY A 86 -7.42 -12.46 -8.55
CA GLY A 86 -7.53 -12.19 -9.97
C GLY A 86 -6.33 -11.46 -10.55
N ALA A 87 -6.46 -10.98 -11.78
CA ALA A 87 -5.43 -10.20 -12.43
C ALA A 87 -5.57 -8.71 -12.11
N ALA A 88 -4.45 -8.03 -11.91
CA ALA A 88 -4.43 -6.58 -11.77
C ALA A 88 -5.00 -5.91 -13.02
N VAL A 89 -5.75 -4.83 -12.81
CA VAL A 89 -6.21 -3.96 -13.90
C VAL A 89 -5.31 -2.74 -13.92
N ARG A 90 -4.33 -2.73 -14.81
CA ARG A 90 -3.30 -1.69 -14.86
C ARG A 90 -3.88 -0.37 -15.39
N HIS A 91 -3.30 0.73 -14.91
CA HIS A 91 -3.53 2.05 -15.49
C HIS A 91 -2.91 2.10 -16.89
N GLY A 92 -3.47 2.91 -17.79
CA GLY A 92 -2.73 3.33 -18.99
C GLY A 92 -1.55 4.22 -18.59
N PRO A 93 -0.51 4.38 -19.46
CA PRO A 93 0.70 5.14 -19.09
C PRO A 93 0.42 6.56 -18.59
N ALA A 94 -0.46 7.30 -19.24
CA ALA A 94 -0.81 8.66 -18.82
C ALA A 94 -1.58 8.68 -17.50
N ALA A 95 -2.52 7.75 -17.31
CA ALA A 95 -3.30 7.63 -16.08
C ALA A 95 -2.41 7.23 -14.90
N LEU A 96 -1.45 6.32 -15.12
CA LEU A 96 -0.49 5.92 -14.10
C LEU A 96 0.38 7.11 -13.67
N ALA A 97 0.91 7.88 -14.61
CA ALA A 97 1.71 9.06 -14.31
C ALA A 97 0.91 10.09 -13.49
N ALA A 98 -0.34 10.34 -13.88
CA ALA A 98 -1.23 11.26 -13.15
C ALA A 98 -1.51 10.77 -11.73
N GLN A 99 -1.70 9.46 -11.54
CA GLN A 99 -1.92 8.86 -10.23
C GLN A 99 -0.69 8.99 -9.33
N ILE A 100 0.48 8.74 -9.86
CA ILE A 100 1.75 8.91 -9.14
C ILE A 100 1.91 10.36 -8.69
N ASP A 101 1.68 11.32 -9.57
CA ASP A 101 1.79 12.74 -9.24
C ASP A 101 0.76 13.16 -8.18
N ALA A 102 -0.47 12.65 -8.25
CA ALA A 102 -1.50 12.91 -7.25
C ALA A 102 -1.07 12.44 -5.85
N TRP A 103 -0.51 11.22 -5.74
CA TRP A 103 0.00 10.70 -4.48
C TRP A 103 1.20 11.51 -3.98
N ARG A 104 2.14 11.84 -4.86
CA ARG A 104 3.31 12.67 -4.51
C ARG A 104 2.91 14.00 -3.91
N ARG A 105 1.91 14.66 -4.46
CA ARG A 105 1.41 15.94 -3.94
C ARG A 105 0.81 15.80 -2.54
N ARG A 106 0.12 14.70 -2.25
CA ARG A 106 -0.50 14.45 -0.95
C ARG A 106 0.50 14.05 0.13
N LEU A 107 1.61 13.44 -0.26
CA LEU A 107 2.64 12.94 0.66
C LEU A 107 3.69 14.00 1.06
N ARG A 108 3.65 15.15 0.47
CA ARG A 108 4.55 16.28 0.78
C ARG A 108 4.20 16.97 2.09
#